data_6ed2e7797f675031f95d84584d81f597
#
_entry.id   6ed2e7797f675031f95d84584d81f597
#
_cell.length_a   1.000
_cell.length_b   1.000
_cell.length_c   1.000
_cell.angle_alpha   90.00
_cell.angle_beta   90.00
_cell.angle_gamma   90.00
#
_symmetry.space_group_name_H-M   'P 1'
#
loop_
_entity.id
_entity.type
_entity.pdbx_description
1 polymer ?
#
loop_
_entity_poly.entity_id
_entity_poly.type
_entity_poly.pdbx_seq_one_letter_code
_entity_poly.pdbx_strand_id
1 'polypeptide(L)' 'MDEDNLISKKELLDLMSISYGQLYRWKRKELIPEDWFIKKSSFTGQETFFPRDKIIDRIKKLKT' A
#
# COMPACT_ATOMS: atom_id res chain seq x y z
N MET A 1 0.54 -12.12 -13.95
CA MET A 1 -0.10 -12.42 -13.00
C MET A 1 -0.25 -11.52 -11.93
N ASP A 2 0.77 -11.03 -11.48
CA ASP A 2 0.69 -10.20 -10.33
C ASP A 2 0.23 -8.80 -10.60
N GLU A 3 0.20 -8.41 -11.86
CA GLU A 3 -0.25 -7.07 -12.19
C GLU A 3 -1.70 -6.87 -11.85
N ASP A 4 -2.48 -7.94 -11.91
CA ASP A 4 -3.88 -7.83 -11.62
C ASP A 4 -4.17 -7.94 -10.14
N ASN A 5 -3.15 -8.24 -9.35
CA ASN A 5 -3.34 -8.42 -7.92
C ASN A 5 -2.80 -7.23 -7.16
N LEU A 6 -3.29 -6.06 -7.52
CA LEU A 6 -2.89 -4.82 -6.87
C LEU A 6 -4.06 -4.25 -6.09
N ILE A 7 -3.74 -3.52 -5.04
CA ILE A 7 -4.75 -2.82 -4.26
C ILE A 7 -4.35 -1.34 -4.22
N SER A 8 -5.33 -0.46 -4.38
CA SER A 8 -5.03 0.96 -4.37
C SER A 8 -4.76 1.42 -2.94
N LYS A 9 -4.05 2.53 -2.81
CA LYS A 9 -3.76 3.06 -1.49
C LYS A 9 -5.04 3.33 -0.71
N LYS A 10 -6.02 3.91 -1.38
CA LYS A 10 -7.28 4.24 -0.72
C LYS A 10 -7.97 3.00 -0.20
N GLU A 11 -8.03 1.96 -1.02
CA GLU A 11 -8.66 0.71 -0.61
C GLU A 11 -7.88 0.06 0.51
N LEU A 12 -6.57 0.14 0.45
CA LEU A 12 -5.73 -0.47 1.47
C LEU A 12 -5.95 0.16 2.84
N LEU A 13 -5.99 1.50 2.88
CA LEU A 13 -6.21 2.19 4.14
C LEU A 13 -7.55 1.81 4.75
N ASP A 14 -8.56 1.72 3.90
CA ASP A 14 -9.89 1.37 4.35
C ASP A 14 -9.95 -0.09 4.82
N LEU A 15 -9.39 -0.98 4.04
CA LEU A 15 -9.42 -2.40 4.36
C LEU A 15 -8.68 -2.72 5.64
N MET A 16 -7.53 -2.10 5.84
CA MET A 16 -6.69 -2.39 7.00
C MET A 16 -6.97 -1.47 8.17
N SER A 17 -7.88 -0.51 7.99
CA SER A 17 -8.26 0.44 9.04
C SER A 17 -7.03 1.18 9.58
N ILE A 18 -6.20 1.67 8.69
CA ILE A 18 -5.03 2.45 9.07
C ILE A 18 -5.11 3.82 8.43
N SER A 19 -4.35 4.76 8.97
CA SER A 19 -4.35 6.11 8.45
C SER A 19 -3.25 6.29 7.44
N TYR A 20 -3.39 7.33 6.63
CA TYR A 20 -2.37 7.68 5.65
C TYR A 20 -1.04 7.94 6.35
N GLY A 21 -1.09 8.65 7.47
CA GLY A 21 0.12 8.96 8.19
C GLY A 21 0.83 7.73 8.72
N GLN A 22 0.06 6.73 9.15
CA GLN A 22 0.65 5.51 9.65
C GLN A 22 1.33 4.73 8.54
N LEU A 23 0.70 4.69 7.36
CA LEU A 23 1.30 3.99 6.23
C LEU A 23 2.64 4.62 5.86
N TYR A 24 2.70 5.94 5.82
CA TYR A 24 3.93 6.61 5.43
C TYR A 24 4.98 6.59 6.54
N ARG A 25 4.55 6.45 7.79
CA ARG A 25 5.50 6.27 8.88
C ARG A 25 6.23 4.94 8.70
N TRP A 26 5.48 3.89 8.36
CA TRP A 26 6.09 2.59 8.11
C TRP A 26 7.03 2.64 6.91
N LYS A 27 6.66 3.41 5.89
CA LYS A 27 7.53 3.56 4.72
C LYS A 27 8.83 4.23 5.12
N ARG A 28 8.73 5.28 5.94
CA ARG A 28 9.91 6.03 6.37
C ARG A 28 10.84 5.18 7.20
N LYS A 29 10.29 4.27 7.98
CA LYS A 29 11.10 3.38 8.80
C LYS A 29 11.57 2.17 8.02
N GLU A 30 11.25 2.13 6.74
CA GLU A 30 11.66 1.04 5.87
C GLU A 30 11.06 -0.30 6.29
N LEU A 31 9.92 -0.26 6.93
CA LEU A 31 9.20 -1.46 7.28
C LEU A 31 8.37 -1.95 6.09
N ILE A 32 8.06 -1.06 5.17
CA ILE A 32 7.39 -1.40 3.92
C ILE A 32 8.32 -0.97 2.79
N PRO A 33 8.74 -1.90 1.93
CA PRO A 33 9.67 -1.57 0.85
C PRO A 33 9.13 -0.48 -0.06
N GLU A 34 9.97 0.45 -0.42
CA GLU A 34 9.56 1.53 -1.30
C GLU A 34 9.14 1.01 -2.66
N ASP A 35 9.72 -0.10 -3.09
CA ASP A 35 9.39 -0.69 -4.39
C ASP A 35 7.94 -1.14 -4.47
N TRP A 36 7.30 -1.33 -3.32
CA TRP A 36 5.90 -1.74 -3.31
C TRP A 36 4.95 -0.57 -3.57
N PHE A 37 5.46 0.66 -3.52
CA PHE A 37 4.64 1.85 -3.81
C PHE A 37 4.63 2.06 -5.31
N ILE A 38 3.66 1.46 -5.99
CA ILE A 38 3.56 1.50 -7.45
C ILE A 38 2.68 2.65 -7.86
N LYS A 39 3.24 3.61 -8.58
CA LYS A 39 2.49 4.78 -9.01
C LYS A 39 2.05 4.62 -10.45
N LYS A 40 0.78 4.89 -10.69
CA LYS A 40 0.21 4.80 -12.02
C LYS A 40 -0.57 6.06 -12.33
N SER A 41 -0.57 6.44 -13.61
CA SER A 41 -1.33 7.61 -14.04
C SER A 41 -2.79 7.23 -14.23
N SER A 42 -3.67 8.17 -13.97
CA SER A 42 -5.09 7.98 -14.20
C SER A 42 -5.67 9.27 -14.71
N PHE A 43 -6.97 9.28 -14.99
CA PHE A 43 -7.63 10.47 -15.46
C PHE A 43 -7.49 11.61 -14.48
N THR A 44 -7.56 11.31 -13.21
CA THR A 44 -7.57 12.34 -12.18
C THR A 44 -6.19 12.60 -11.61
N GLY A 45 -5.14 12.03 -12.23
CA GLY A 45 -3.79 12.23 -11.74
C GLY A 45 -3.11 10.91 -11.49
N GLN A 46 -2.26 10.86 -10.47
CA GLN A 46 -1.53 9.65 -10.15
C GLN A 46 -2.18 8.93 -8.98
N GLU A 47 -2.15 7.61 -9.04
CA GLU A 47 -2.68 6.80 -7.98
C GLU A 47 -1.62 5.80 -7.56
N THR A 48 -1.56 5.50 -6.26
CA THR A 48 -0.57 4.57 -5.73
C THR A 48 -1.23 3.22 -5.48
N PHE A 49 -0.55 2.18 -5.92
CA PHE A 49 -1.02 0.82 -5.74
C PHE A 49 0.05 0.00 -5.05
N PHE A 50 -0.35 -1.12 -4.49
CA PHE A 50 0.56 -2.02 -3.80
C PHE A 50 0.28 -3.45 -4.22
N PRO A 51 1.28 -4.35 -4.12
CA PRO A 51 1.02 -5.77 -4.34
C PRO A 51 0.11 -6.26 -3.21
N ARG A 52 -1.11 -6.59 -3.56
CA ARG A 52 -2.17 -6.83 -2.60
C ARG A 52 -1.79 -7.81 -1.50
N ASP A 53 -1.41 -9.00 -1.87
CA ASP A 53 -1.15 -10.04 -0.87
C ASP A 53 0.04 -9.69 0.00
N LYS A 54 1.08 -9.14 -0.61
CA LYS A 54 2.29 -8.81 0.13
C LYS A 54 2.05 -7.68 1.11
N ILE A 55 1.34 -6.64 0.67
CA ILE A 55 1.14 -5.49 1.55
C ILE A 55 0.18 -5.83 2.69
N ILE A 56 -0.84 -6.63 2.41
CA ILE A 56 -1.77 -7.01 3.46
C ILE A 56 -1.07 -7.83 4.53
N ASP A 57 -0.26 -8.79 4.10
CA ASP A 57 0.46 -9.63 5.04
C ASP A 57 1.42 -8.81 5.89
N ARG A 58 2.12 -7.86 5.26
CA ARG A 58 3.08 -7.03 5.98
C ARG A 58 2.37 -6.16 7.01
N ILE A 59 1.26 -5.55 6.64
CA ILE A 59 0.56 -4.66 7.55
C ILE A 59 -0.01 -5.44 8.72
N LYS A 60 -0.49 -6.64 8.48
CA LYS A 60 -0.98 -7.46 9.58
C LYS A 60 0.11 -7.71 10.61
N LYS A 61 1.33 -7.94 10.16
CA LYS A 61 2.44 -8.15 11.07
C LYS A 61 2.82 -6.88 11.80
N LEU A 62 2.71 -5.75 11.12
CA LEU A 62 3.07 -4.48 11.74
C LEU A 62 2.06 -4.02 12.77
N LYS A 63 0.82 -4.46 12.62
CA LYS A 63 -0.23 -4.05 13.56
C LYS A 63 -0.29 -4.90 14.82
N THR A 64 0.33 -6.03 14.83
CA THR A 64 0.29 -6.88 16.03
C THR A 64 1.27 -6.48 17.12
#